data_c18f4d734f73045330c809eaf7976b85
#
_entry.id   c18f4d734f73045330c809eaf7976b85
#
_cell.length_a   1.000
_cell.length_b   1.000
_cell.length_c   1.000
_cell.angle_alpha   90.00
_cell.angle_beta   90.00
_cell.angle_gamma   90.00
#
_symmetry.space_group_name_H-M   'P 1'
#
loop_
_entity.id
_entity.type
_entity.pdbx_description
1 polymer ?
#
loop_
_entity_poly.entity_id
_entity_poly.type
_entity_poly.pdbx_seq_one_letter_code
_entity_poly.pdbx_strand_id
1 'polypeptide(L)'
;FNEKVYFHKWVDYRNMLDPNIPLKNSDFYHGTEVTSIIVDGSHGNPNLDDGCGRFRVRHFGVATDGPMSSFSVLKLIRQIVSTNRDIKVWNLSLGSTMEIKENFISPEAAELDRIQCEYDVLFVVAGTNRPTNKEKKTMKIGSPADSLNSLVVNSVDFRKKSASYTRVGPVLSFFNKPDVSYYGGDGPNYYDKIVACKDDLGAVYVSGTSFAAPWVTRKIAYLVYNMGLTREIAKALIIDAAAGWKCKGDPSHAIGYGVVPIHISDILHSNDDEIRFIMSGTTESFETYTYNLPVPIVKNAHPFYARATLVYFPQCNRSQGVDYTNTEMDIHFGRVVSKNGKASI
;
A
#
# COMPACT_ATOMS: atom_id res chain seq x y z
N PHE A 1 -2.35 20.07 -9.30
CA PHE A 1 -3.74 19.95 -8.82
C PHE A 1 -4.60 21.02 -9.45
N ASN A 2 -5.77 20.68 -9.87
CA ASN A 2 -6.73 21.63 -10.45
C ASN A 2 -7.64 22.19 -9.34
N GLU A 3 -7.49 23.45 -9.01
CA GLU A 3 -8.24 24.10 -7.91
C GLU A 3 -9.71 24.41 -8.25
N LYS A 4 -10.15 24.17 -9.49
CA LYS A 4 -11.55 24.38 -9.90
C LYS A 4 -12.48 23.24 -9.53
N VAL A 5 -11.97 22.14 -8.99
CA VAL A 5 -12.78 20.98 -8.59
C VAL A 5 -13.64 21.27 -7.36
N TYR A 6 -14.79 20.57 -7.24
CA TYR A 6 -15.76 20.80 -6.15
C TYR A 6 -15.18 20.57 -4.74
N PHE A 7 -14.15 19.72 -4.62
CA PHE A 7 -13.53 19.37 -3.35
C PHE A 7 -12.28 20.19 -3.01
N HIS A 8 -11.98 21.25 -3.74
CA HIS A 8 -10.75 22.06 -3.57
C HIS A 8 -10.54 22.53 -2.11
N LYS A 9 -11.60 22.85 -1.38
CA LYS A 9 -11.55 23.28 0.03
C LYS A 9 -10.98 22.23 0.99
N TRP A 10 -10.89 20.98 0.56
CA TRP A 10 -10.33 19.86 1.31
C TRP A 10 -8.83 19.64 1.00
N VAL A 11 -8.26 20.45 0.10
CA VAL A 11 -6.90 20.26 -0.42
C VAL A 11 -6.04 21.47 -0.13
N ASP A 12 -4.91 21.25 0.56
CA ASP A 12 -3.80 22.20 0.67
C ASP A 12 -2.81 21.85 -0.46
N TYR A 13 -2.87 22.61 -1.56
CA TYR A 13 -2.03 22.37 -2.73
C TYR A 13 -0.74 23.18 -2.68
N ARG A 14 0.38 22.52 -2.95
CA ARG A 14 1.71 23.13 -3.06
C ARG A 14 2.42 22.65 -4.32
N ASN A 15 2.70 23.55 -5.24
CA ASN A 15 3.55 23.24 -6.39
C ASN A 15 5.02 23.25 -5.96
N MET A 16 5.71 22.13 -6.16
CA MET A 16 7.12 21.94 -5.82
C MET A 16 8.04 22.00 -7.05
N LEU A 17 7.47 22.16 -8.23
CA LEU A 17 8.23 22.27 -9.47
C LEU A 17 8.89 23.65 -9.61
N ASP A 18 9.97 23.69 -10.37
CA ASP A 18 10.62 24.95 -10.73
C ASP A 18 9.60 25.89 -11.41
N PRO A 19 9.45 27.13 -10.95
CA PRO A 19 8.51 28.09 -11.54
C PRO A 19 8.73 28.37 -13.03
N ASN A 20 9.92 28.10 -13.56
CA ASN A 20 10.24 28.24 -14.97
C ASN A 20 9.74 27.09 -15.85
N ILE A 21 9.25 26.01 -15.27
CA ILE A 21 8.64 24.90 -16.04
C ILE A 21 7.23 25.32 -16.46
N PRO A 22 6.95 25.44 -17.77
CA PRO A 22 5.61 25.77 -18.25
C PRO A 22 4.67 24.62 -18.00
N LEU A 23 3.62 24.86 -17.20
CA LEU A 23 2.61 23.85 -16.86
C LEU A 23 1.43 23.94 -17.83
N LYS A 24 0.94 22.78 -18.23
CA LYS A 24 -0.27 22.59 -19.04
C LYS A 24 -1.41 22.09 -18.15
N ASN A 25 -2.65 22.23 -18.59
CA ASN A 25 -3.80 21.69 -17.86
C ASN A 25 -3.70 20.17 -17.64
N SER A 26 -3.15 19.41 -18.60
CA SER A 26 -2.93 17.97 -18.48
C SER A 26 -2.00 17.57 -17.32
N ASP A 27 -1.05 18.43 -16.93
CA ASP A 27 -0.13 18.17 -15.84
C ASP A 27 -0.85 18.06 -14.48
N PHE A 28 -2.05 18.60 -14.37
CA PHE A 28 -2.84 18.56 -13.14
C PHE A 28 -3.82 17.38 -13.07
N TYR A 29 -4.16 16.74 -14.20
CA TYR A 29 -5.27 15.80 -14.28
C TYR A 29 -5.06 14.59 -13.39
N HIS A 30 -3.99 13.83 -13.62
CA HIS A 30 -3.74 12.58 -12.89
C HIS A 30 -3.66 12.80 -11.36
N GLY A 31 -2.94 13.82 -10.90
CA GLY A 31 -2.84 14.13 -9.47
C GLY A 31 -4.18 14.54 -8.88
N THR A 32 -5.00 15.29 -9.62
CA THR A 32 -6.34 15.69 -9.19
C THR A 32 -7.30 14.50 -9.12
N GLU A 33 -7.26 13.59 -10.11
CA GLU A 33 -8.03 12.35 -10.13
C GLU A 33 -7.71 11.47 -8.91
N VAL A 34 -6.43 11.24 -8.62
CA VAL A 34 -5.98 10.49 -7.44
C VAL A 34 -6.45 11.15 -6.14
N THR A 35 -6.32 12.48 -6.05
CA THR A 35 -6.73 13.23 -4.87
C THR A 35 -8.24 13.19 -4.67
N SER A 36 -9.04 13.20 -5.74
CA SER A 36 -10.51 13.09 -5.66
C SER A 36 -10.94 11.82 -4.95
N ILE A 37 -10.24 10.70 -5.19
CA ILE A 37 -10.50 9.42 -4.52
C ILE A 37 -10.14 9.50 -3.04
N ILE A 38 -9.01 10.09 -2.68
CA ILE A 38 -8.61 10.22 -1.27
C ILE A 38 -9.60 11.10 -0.50
N VAL A 39 -9.99 12.23 -1.07
CA VAL A 39 -10.90 13.18 -0.40
C VAL A 39 -12.30 12.60 -0.24
N ASP A 40 -12.89 12.11 -1.33
CA ASP A 40 -14.33 11.80 -1.39
C ASP A 40 -14.66 10.67 -2.39
N GLY A 41 -13.85 9.62 -2.41
CA GLY A 41 -13.96 8.54 -3.41
C GLY A 41 -15.34 7.87 -3.45
N SER A 42 -15.99 7.69 -2.31
CA SER A 42 -17.32 7.07 -2.20
C SER A 42 -18.42 7.89 -2.90
N HIS A 43 -18.26 9.21 -3.02
CA HIS A 43 -19.23 10.06 -3.71
C HIS A 43 -19.41 9.64 -5.18
N GLY A 44 -18.31 9.39 -5.90
CA GLY A 44 -18.36 8.92 -7.29
C GLY A 44 -18.53 7.40 -7.42
N ASN A 45 -18.23 6.64 -6.37
CA ASN A 45 -18.18 5.17 -6.37
C ASN A 45 -18.95 4.61 -5.17
N PRO A 46 -20.29 4.67 -5.13
CA PRO A 46 -21.07 4.22 -3.96
C PRO A 46 -20.84 2.74 -3.61
N ASN A 47 -20.55 1.89 -4.60
CA ASN A 47 -20.26 0.46 -4.40
C ASN A 47 -18.90 0.22 -3.72
N LEU A 48 -18.05 1.23 -3.60
CA LEU A 48 -16.77 1.21 -2.93
C LEU A 48 -16.76 2.10 -1.67
N ASP A 49 -17.94 2.41 -1.13
CA ASP A 49 -18.00 3.16 0.13
C ASP A 49 -17.28 2.39 1.24
N ASP A 50 -16.19 2.96 1.70
CA ASP A 50 -15.30 2.34 2.67
C ASP A 50 -15.63 2.66 4.12
N GLY A 51 -16.61 3.54 4.36
CA GLY A 51 -16.98 3.99 5.70
C GLY A 51 -15.95 4.89 6.38
N CYS A 52 -14.89 5.29 5.68
CA CYS A 52 -13.83 6.14 6.25
C CYS A 52 -14.17 7.64 6.27
N GLY A 53 -15.26 8.06 5.59
CA GLY A 53 -15.64 9.46 5.48
C GLY A 53 -14.75 10.26 4.51
N ARG A 54 -14.62 11.57 4.76
CA ARG A 54 -13.82 12.48 3.93
C ARG A 54 -12.51 12.84 4.58
N PHE A 55 -11.46 13.04 3.76
CA PHE A 55 -10.13 13.41 4.23
C PHE A 55 -9.72 14.79 3.73
N ARG A 56 -9.00 15.54 4.56
CA ARG A 56 -8.19 16.66 4.11
C ARG A 56 -6.86 16.16 3.59
N VAL A 57 -6.39 16.73 2.49
CA VAL A 57 -5.18 16.28 1.77
C VAL A 57 -4.21 17.44 1.61
N ARG A 58 -2.93 17.22 1.91
CA ARG A 58 -1.84 18.05 1.36
C ARG A 58 -1.38 17.43 0.06
N HIS A 59 -1.58 18.13 -1.03
CA HIS A 59 -1.20 17.71 -2.37
C HIS A 59 0.05 18.46 -2.82
N PHE A 60 1.08 17.70 -3.19
CA PHE A 60 2.34 18.27 -3.67
C PHE A 60 2.51 17.95 -5.16
N GLY A 61 2.59 18.97 -6.01
CA GLY A 61 2.91 18.83 -7.42
C GLY A 61 4.41 18.60 -7.61
N VAL A 62 4.81 17.37 -7.92
CA VAL A 62 6.23 16.97 -8.03
C VAL A 62 6.64 16.52 -9.42
N ALA A 63 5.68 16.35 -10.33
CA ALA A 63 5.90 15.86 -11.68
C ALA A 63 4.91 16.51 -12.67
N THR A 64 5.30 16.56 -13.94
CA THR A 64 4.45 16.90 -15.08
C THR A 64 4.06 15.64 -15.84
N ASP A 65 3.17 15.77 -16.82
CA ASP A 65 2.81 14.68 -17.76
C ASP A 65 3.95 14.33 -18.73
N GLY A 66 5.00 15.15 -18.76
CA GLY A 66 6.21 14.94 -19.57
C GLY A 66 7.30 14.12 -18.87
N PRO A 67 8.39 13.82 -19.58
CA PRO A 67 9.52 13.11 -19.00
C PRO A 67 10.17 13.92 -17.87
N MET A 68 10.33 13.30 -16.71
CA MET A 68 11.02 13.88 -15.57
C MET A 68 12.09 12.92 -15.03
N SER A 69 13.13 13.48 -14.44
CA SER A 69 14.15 12.69 -13.75
C SER A 69 13.58 12.13 -12.44
N SER A 70 13.61 10.82 -12.29
CA SER A 70 13.21 10.16 -11.04
C SER A 70 14.01 10.65 -9.83
N PHE A 71 15.29 10.96 -10.06
CA PHE A 71 16.16 11.53 -9.02
C PHE A 71 15.65 12.89 -8.52
N SER A 72 15.22 13.77 -9.43
CA SER A 72 14.65 15.07 -9.05
C SER A 72 13.36 14.90 -8.25
N VAL A 73 12.49 13.98 -8.66
CA VAL A 73 11.25 13.67 -7.93
C VAL A 73 11.56 13.15 -6.53
N LEU A 74 12.52 12.23 -6.38
CA LEU A 74 12.91 11.71 -5.07
C LEU A 74 13.47 12.78 -4.13
N LYS A 75 14.29 13.69 -4.66
CA LYS A 75 14.80 14.82 -3.88
C LYS A 75 13.66 15.69 -3.35
N LEU A 76 12.65 15.96 -4.17
CA LEU A 76 11.45 16.67 -3.75
C LEU A 76 10.67 15.89 -2.69
N ILE A 77 10.44 14.59 -2.88
CA ILE A 77 9.75 13.72 -1.91
C ILE A 77 10.45 13.79 -0.54
N ARG A 78 11.78 13.65 -0.51
CA ARG A 78 12.55 13.75 0.73
C ARG A 78 12.38 15.12 1.40
N GLN A 79 12.47 16.20 0.65
CA GLN A 79 12.24 17.56 1.14
C GLN A 79 10.83 17.72 1.70
N ILE A 80 9.81 17.23 0.98
CA ILE A 80 8.41 17.31 1.39
C ILE A 80 8.20 16.57 2.72
N VAL A 81 8.65 15.32 2.83
CA VAL A 81 8.47 14.53 4.04
C VAL A 81 9.21 15.13 5.22
N SER A 82 10.46 15.59 5.02
CA SER A 82 11.28 16.19 6.09
C SER A 82 10.67 17.46 6.67
N THR A 83 9.90 18.21 5.88
CA THR A 83 9.26 19.49 6.28
C THR A 83 7.79 19.34 6.68
N ASN A 84 7.19 18.15 6.53
CA ASN A 84 5.79 17.88 6.91
C ASN A 84 5.71 16.67 7.85
N ARG A 85 6.38 16.75 8.99
CA ARG A 85 6.53 15.66 9.97
C ARG A 85 5.23 15.20 10.64
N ASP A 86 4.21 16.03 10.59
CA ASP A 86 2.86 15.75 11.07
C ASP A 86 2.10 14.79 10.15
N ILE A 87 2.53 14.63 8.90
CA ILE A 87 1.94 13.70 7.94
C ILE A 87 2.64 12.34 8.03
N LYS A 88 1.90 11.32 8.46
CA LYS A 88 2.40 9.95 8.64
C LYS A 88 2.07 9.02 7.46
N VAL A 89 1.07 9.34 6.67
CA VAL A 89 0.57 8.50 5.57
C VAL A 89 0.69 9.26 4.25
N TRP A 90 1.37 8.66 3.28
CA TRP A 90 1.66 9.24 1.98
C TRP A 90 1.17 8.35 0.86
N ASN A 91 0.43 8.90 -0.10
CA ASN A 91 0.06 8.21 -1.33
C ASN A 91 1.05 8.56 -2.44
N LEU A 92 1.59 7.57 -3.12
CA LEU A 92 2.49 7.75 -4.25
C LEU A 92 1.99 6.95 -5.46
N SER A 93 1.21 7.62 -6.31
CA SER A 93 0.69 7.04 -7.55
C SER A 93 1.58 7.42 -8.75
N LEU A 94 2.89 7.34 -8.55
CA LEU A 94 3.91 7.55 -9.58
C LEU A 94 4.73 6.28 -9.76
N GLY A 95 5.14 6.00 -11.00
CA GLY A 95 5.94 4.81 -11.25
C GLY A 95 6.62 4.83 -12.62
N SER A 96 7.73 4.10 -12.72
CA SER A 96 8.50 3.96 -13.95
C SER A 96 7.84 3.00 -14.94
N THR A 97 7.99 3.28 -16.21
CA THR A 97 7.65 2.35 -17.30
C THR A 97 8.66 1.20 -17.45
N MET A 98 9.87 1.34 -16.86
CA MET A 98 10.88 0.29 -16.86
C MET A 98 10.58 -0.76 -15.80
N GLU A 99 10.91 -2.02 -16.13
CA GLU A 99 10.84 -3.13 -15.18
C GLU A 99 11.99 -3.05 -14.18
N ILE A 100 11.74 -3.49 -12.93
CA ILE A 100 12.80 -3.66 -11.94
C ILE A 100 13.77 -4.78 -12.36
N LYS A 101 14.97 -4.75 -11.81
CA LYS A 101 15.94 -5.84 -11.94
C LYS A 101 15.70 -6.90 -10.89
N GLU A 102 15.92 -8.16 -11.23
CA GLU A 102 15.59 -9.30 -10.38
C GLU A 102 16.35 -9.32 -9.05
N ASN A 103 17.62 -8.94 -9.05
CA ASN A 103 18.52 -9.07 -7.90
C ASN A 103 18.92 -7.73 -7.27
N PHE A 104 18.23 -6.65 -7.60
CA PHE A 104 18.56 -5.32 -7.09
C PHE A 104 17.32 -4.49 -6.88
N ILE A 105 17.27 -3.82 -5.74
CA ILE A 105 16.28 -2.79 -5.46
C ILE A 105 16.62 -1.53 -6.27
N SER A 106 15.61 -0.89 -6.84
CA SER A 106 15.79 0.39 -7.54
C SER A 106 16.28 1.48 -6.58
N PRO A 107 17.06 2.47 -7.10
CA PRO A 107 17.47 3.60 -6.27
C PRO A 107 16.29 4.35 -5.65
N GLU A 108 15.19 4.44 -6.39
CA GLU A 108 13.96 5.11 -5.98
C GLU A 108 13.31 4.39 -4.80
N ALA A 109 13.19 3.07 -4.87
CA ALA A 109 12.64 2.26 -3.80
C ALA A 109 13.52 2.29 -2.54
N ALA A 110 14.84 2.21 -2.72
CA ALA A 110 15.77 2.29 -1.59
C ALA A 110 15.70 3.65 -0.87
N GLU A 111 15.50 4.74 -1.61
CA GLU A 111 15.31 6.06 -0.99
C GLU A 111 13.97 6.15 -0.25
N LEU A 112 12.88 5.58 -0.80
CA LEU A 112 11.61 5.52 -0.08
C LEU A 112 11.72 4.69 1.19
N ASP A 113 12.41 3.56 1.15
CA ASP A 113 12.62 2.71 2.32
C ASP A 113 13.39 3.45 3.42
N ARG A 114 14.42 4.21 3.03
CA ARG A 114 15.19 5.04 3.95
C ARG A 114 14.35 6.17 4.56
N ILE A 115 13.57 6.88 3.73
CA ILE A 115 12.68 7.96 4.19
C ILE A 115 11.68 7.42 5.22
N GLN A 116 11.11 6.25 4.97
CA GLN A 116 10.13 5.63 5.89
C GLN A 116 10.74 5.31 7.25
N CYS A 117 11.95 4.78 7.28
CA CYS A 117 12.65 4.54 8.54
C CYS A 117 13.04 5.84 9.26
N GLU A 118 13.56 6.82 8.52
CA GLU A 118 14.10 8.07 9.10
C GLU A 118 13.00 8.97 9.66
N TYR A 119 11.83 9.01 9.01
CA TYR A 119 10.74 9.95 9.35
C TYR A 119 9.53 9.30 10.01
N ASP A 120 9.55 7.99 10.22
CA ASP A 120 8.44 7.23 10.79
C ASP A 120 7.15 7.47 10.03
N VAL A 121 7.17 7.23 8.72
CA VAL A 121 6.04 7.39 7.80
C VAL A 121 5.76 6.12 7.02
N LEU A 122 4.59 6.02 6.40
CA LEU A 122 4.22 4.93 5.50
C LEU A 122 3.83 5.49 4.13
N PHE A 123 4.48 4.99 3.08
CA PHE A 123 4.05 5.19 1.70
C PHE A 123 3.13 4.08 1.24
N VAL A 124 1.99 4.46 0.66
CA VAL A 124 1.13 3.58 -0.12
C VAL A 124 1.45 3.84 -1.59
N VAL A 125 2.01 2.84 -2.26
CA VAL A 125 2.59 2.97 -3.60
C VAL A 125 1.79 2.16 -4.61
N ALA A 126 1.50 2.75 -5.77
CA ALA A 126 0.84 2.04 -6.88
C ALA A 126 1.79 1.02 -7.52
N GLY A 127 1.27 -0.19 -7.82
CA GLY A 127 2.04 -1.35 -8.32
C GLY A 127 2.50 -1.25 -9.78
N THR A 128 2.29 -0.11 -10.43
CA THR A 128 2.61 0.22 -11.83
C THR A 128 1.79 -0.51 -12.90
N ASN A 129 1.61 0.15 -14.03
CA ASN A 129 0.82 -0.35 -15.14
C ASN A 129 1.71 -0.76 -16.32
N ARG A 130 1.26 -1.74 -17.11
CA ARG A 130 1.88 -2.08 -18.39
C ARG A 130 1.57 -0.98 -19.42
N PRO A 131 2.54 -0.56 -20.22
CA PRO A 131 2.26 0.27 -21.40
C PRO A 131 1.34 -0.46 -22.37
N THR A 132 0.39 0.25 -22.94
CA THR A 132 -0.64 -0.31 -23.85
C THR A 132 -0.09 -0.97 -25.12
N ASN A 133 1.12 -0.59 -25.53
CA ASN A 133 1.71 -1.02 -26.81
C ASN A 133 2.76 -2.15 -26.67
N LYS A 134 2.83 -2.85 -25.54
CA LYS A 134 3.79 -3.95 -25.39
C LYS A 134 3.13 -5.31 -25.51
N GLU A 135 3.65 -6.14 -26.40
CA GLU A 135 3.22 -7.53 -26.64
C GLU A 135 3.47 -8.48 -25.45
N LYS A 136 4.36 -8.10 -24.53
CA LYS A 136 4.74 -8.94 -23.40
C LYS A 136 3.57 -9.10 -22.44
N LYS A 137 3.05 -10.34 -22.33
CA LYS A 137 1.88 -10.67 -21.47
C LYS A 137 2.12 -10.41 -19.99
N THR A 138 3.34 -10.57 -19.50
CA THR A 138 3.71 -10.38 -18.09
C THR A 138 4.92 -9.47 -18.00
N MET A 139 4.87 -8.48 -17.13
CA MET A 139 5.96 -7.56 -16.85
C MET A 139 6.20 -7.48 -15.35
N LYS A 140 7.45 -7.38 -14.94
CA LYS A 140 7.81 -7.07 -13.56
C LYS A 140 7.33 -5.67 -13.17
N ILE A 141 7.03 -5.47 -11.89
CA ILE A 141 6.68 -4.14 -11.37
C ILE A 141 7.77 -3.13 -11.72
N GLY A 142 7.40 -1.85 -11.75
CA GLY A 142 8.32 -0.76 -12.02
C GLY A 142 8.71 -0.02 -10.74
N SER A 143 9.86 0.64 -10.77
CA SER A 143 10.26 1.54 -9.69
C SER A 143 9.20 2.64 -9.46
N PRO A 144 8.92 3.01 -8.19
CA PRO A 144 9.49 2.54 -6.93
C PRO A 144 8.64 1.44 -6.23
N ALA A 145 7.81 0.69 -6.97
CA ALA A 145 6.95 -0.34 -6.39
C ALA A 145 7.72 -1.58 -5.85
N ASP A 146 9.04 -1.58 -5.99
CA ASP A 146 9.95 -2.54 -5.36
C ASP A 146 10.42 -2.12 -3.96
N SER A 147 9.92 -1.03 -3.40
CA SER A 147 10.16 -0.63 -2.01
C SER A 147 9.59 -1.67 -1.03
N LEU A 148 10.41 -2.18 -0.12
CA LEU A 148 10.00 -3.21 0.83
C LEU A 148 9.20 -2.65 2.00
N ASN A 149 9.56 -1.46 2.48
CA ASN A 149 8.87 -0.80 3.58
C ASN A 149 7.50 -0.22 3.15
N SER A 150 7.35 0.17 1.90
CA SER A 150 6.08 0.67 1.38
C SER A 150 4.98 -0.40 1.33
N LEU A 151 3.73 0.03 1.43
CA LEU A 151 2.57 -0.80 1.12
C LEU A 151 2.25 -0.66 -0.37
N VAL A 152 2.63 -1.66 -1.15
CA VAL A 152 2.45 -1.65 -2.61
C VAL A 152 1.09 -2.24 -2.97
N VAL A 153 0.31 -1.49 -3.74
CA VAL A 153 -1.08 -1.82 -4.08
C VAL A 153 -1.23 -2.06 -5.58
N ASN A 154 -1.65 -3.25 -5.97
CA ASN A 154 -2.03 -3.58 -7.33
C ASN A 154 -3.53 -3.40 -7.56
N SER A 155 -3.97 -3.56 -8.80
CA SER A 155 -5.34 -3.37 -9.21
C SER A 155 -6.05 -4.68 -9.53
N VAL A 156 -7.33 -4.74 -9.12
CA VAL A 156 -8.27 -5.78 -9.55
C VAL A 156 -9.51 -5.16 -10.20
N ASP A 157 -10.20 -5.96 -11.01
CA ASP A 157 -11.54 -5.65 -11.49
C ASP A 157 -12.60 -5.85 -10.38
N PHE A 158 -13.86 -5.51 -10.65
CA PHE A 158 -14.95 -5.67 -9.68
C PHE A 158 -15.32 -7.14 -9.38
N ARG A 159 -14.71 -8.11 -10.06
CA ARG A 159 -14.79 -9.55 -9.78
C ARG A 159 -13.59 -10.06 -8.97
N LYS A 160 -12.75 -9.16 -8.47
CA LYS A 160 -11.51 -9.47 -7.71
C LYS A 160 -10.44 -10.19 -8.55
N LYS A 161 -10.54 -10.16 -9.87
CA LYS A 161 -9.52 -10.68 -10.77
C LYS A 161 -8.46 -9.61 -11.01
N SER A 162 -7.19 -10.02 -11.06
CA SER A 162 -6.07 -9.13 -11.40
C SER A 162 -6.36 -8.36 -12.69
N ALA A 163 -6.25 -7.04 -12.66
CA ALA A 163 -6.52 -6.20 -13.81
C ALA A 163 -5.52 -6.47 -14.95
N SER A 164 -5.99 -6.38 -16.18
CA SER A 164 -5.24 -6.77 -17.38
C SER A 164 -3.93 -6.01 -17.58
N TYR A 165 -3.84 -4.81 -17.02
CA TYR A 165 -2.68 -3.91 -17.13
C TYR A 165 -1.70 -4.03 -15.96
N THR A 166 -1.98 -4.81 -14.92
CA THR A 166 -1.08 -4.91 -13.76
C THR A 166 0.24 -5.58 -14.09
N ARG A 167 1.24 -5.22 -13.33
CA ARG A 167 2.55 -5.85 -13.34
C ARG A 167 2.70 -6.78 -12.14
N VAL A 168 3.71 -7.64 -12.14
CA VAL A 168 3.88 -8.69 -11.14
C VAL A 168 5.24 -8.66 -10.46
N GLY A 169 5.29 -9.17 -9.24
CA GLY A 169 6.53 -9.48 -8.53
C GLY A 169 7.21 -10.78 -9.02
N PRO A 170 8.02 -11.42 -8.20
CA PRO A 170 8.52 -10.96 -6.91
C PRO A 170 9.62 -9.89 -7.04
N VAL A 171 10.04 -9.33 -5.89
CA VAL A 171 11.19 -8.45 -5.73
C VAL A 171 12.33 -9.24 -5.11
N LEU A 172 13.58 -9.03 -5.54
CA LEU A 172 14.75 -9.77 -5.10
C LEU A 172 14.54 -11.30 -5.15
N SER A 173 13.76 -11.77 -6.11
CA SER A 173 13.39 -13.18 -6.34
C SER A 173 12.52 -13.83 -5.26
N PHE A 174 12.41 -13.28 -4.05
CA PHE A 174 11.71 -13.91 -2.93
C PHE A 174 10.75 -13.01 -2.14
N PHE A 175 10.88 -11.68 -2.17
CA PHE A 175 9.91 -10.80 -1.53
C PHE A 175 8.64 -10.68 -2.36
N ASN A 176 7.51 -10.98 -1.74
CA ASN A 176 6.23 -10.84 -2.41
C ASN A 176 5.84 -9.36 -2.55
N LYS A 177 5.72 -8.91 -3.79
CA LYS A 177 5.16 -7.62 -4.19
C LYS A 177 4.27 -7.83 -5.42
N PRO A 178 3.13 -7.14 -5.51
CA PRO A 178 2.58 -6.17 -4.56
C PRO A 178 2.28 -6.80 -3.20
N ASP A 179 2.08 -5.97 -2.16
CA ASP A 179 1.63 -6.47 -0.86
C ASP A 179 0.15 -6.86 -0.92
N VAL A 180 -0.69 -5.99 -1.46
CA VAL A 180 -2.14 -6.20 -1.56
C VAL A 180 -2.68 -5.66 -2.87
N SER A 181 -3.96 -5.91 -3.13
CA SER A 181 -4.68 -5.35 -4.26
C SER A 181 -5.97 -4.67 -3.83
N TYR A 182 -6.45 -3.75 -4.67
CA TYR A 182 -7.74 -3.12 -4.50
C TYR A 182 -8.40 -2.82 -5.86
N TYR A 183 -9.64 -2.40 -5.86
CA TYR A 183 -10.40 -2.07 -7.07
C TYR A 183 -9.84 -0.82 -7.74
N GLY A 184 -9.25 -0.98 -8.91
CA GLY A 184 -8.72 0.10 -9.75
C GLY A 184 -9.37 0.15 -11.12
N GLY A 185 -10.39 -0.71 -11.34
CA GLY A 185 -11.14 -0.83 -12.59
C GLY A 185 -10.36 -1.57 -13.68
N ASP A 186 -11.08 -2.29 -14.52
CA ASP A 186 -10.56 -2.94 -15.73
C ASP A 186 -11.72 -3.28 -16.66
N GLY A 187 -11.60 -2.99 -17.95
CA GLY A 187 -12.62 -3.29 -18.93
C GLY A 187 -12.97 -2.11 -19.85
N PRO A 188 -13.71 -2.40 -20.91
CA PRO A 188 -14.03 -1.40 -21.92
C PRO A 188 -15.15 -0.44 -21.51
N ASN A 189 -16.05 -0.88 -20.61
CA ASN A 189 -17.25 -0.12 -20.26
C ASN A 189 -16.98 0.85 -19.10
N TYR A 190 -17.78 1.90 -19.01
CA TYR A 190 -17.68 2.88 -17.93
C TYR A 190 -17.97 2.29 -16.55
N TYR A 191 -18.85 1.30 -16.43
CA TYR A 191 -19.17 0.63 -15.17
C TYR A 191 -18.07 -0.36 -14.69
N ASP A 192 -17.10 -0.68 -15.56
CA ASP A 192 -15.92 -1.46 -15.19
C ASP A 192 -14.79 -0.56 -14.66
N LYS A 193 -15.01 0.74 -14.58
CA LYS A 193 -14.00 1.75 -14.24
C LYS A 193 -14.28 2.45 -12.91
N ILE A 194 -13.26 3.09 -12.40
CA ILE A 194 -13.36 3.97 -11.23
C ILE A 194 -13.79 5.36 -11.70
N VAL A 195 -14.67 5.98 -10.94
CA VAL A 195 -15.06 7.37 -11.13
C VAL A 195 -14.10 8.27 -10.36
N ALA A 196 -13.51 9.22 -11.05
CA ALA A 196 -12.64 10.25 -10.47
C ALA A 196 -13.05 11.64 -10.99
N CYS A 197 -12.46 12.69 -10.44
CA CYS A 197 -12.69 14.06 -10.87
C CYS A 197 -11.34 14.73 -11.19
N LYS A 198 -11.17 15.30 -12.38
CA LYS A 198 -9.93 15.95 -12.84
C LYS A 198 -10.02 17.46 -12.97
N ASP A 199 -11.25 17.97 -13.18
CA ASP A 199 -11.53 19.38 -13.45
C ASP A 199 -12.96 19.73 -13.03
N ASP A 200 -13.43 20.90 -13.45
CA ASP A 200 -14.78 21.41 -13.20
C ASP A 200 -15.86 20.82 -14.15
N LEU A 201 -15.46 20.03 -15.14
CA LEU A 201 -16.39 19.40 -16.09
C LEU A 201 -17.04 18.13 -15.53
N GLY A 202 -16.62 17.67 -14.35
CA GLY A 202 -17.26 16.58 -13.64
C GLY A 202 -16.49 15.27 -13.61
N ALA A 203 -17.23 14.17 -13.59
CA ALA A 203 -16.67 12.83 -13.42
C ALA A 203 -15.97 12.31 -14.68
N VAL A 204 -14.85 11.64 -14.47
CA VAL A 204 -14.15 10.87 -15.50
C VAL A 204 -14.03 9.41 -15.09
N TYR A 205 -14.01 8.51 -16.07
CA TYR A 205 -13.89 7.07 -15.85
C TYR A 205 -12.46 6.62 -16.11
N VAL A 206 -11.81 6.13 -15.07
CA VAL A 206 -10.38 5.81 -15.07
C VAL A 206 -10.13 4.37 -14.67
N SER A 207 -8.98 3.83 -15.09
CA SER A 207 -8.49 2.52 -14.65
C SER A 207 -6.98 2.57 -14.45
N GLY A 208 -6.49 1.92 -13.40
CA GLY A 208 -5.06 1.87 -13.11
C GLY A 208 -4.75 1.58 -11.64
N THR A 209 -3.54 1.10 -11.40
CA THR A 209 -3.03 0.93 -10.03
C THR A 209 -2.97 2.26 -9.27
N SER A 210 -2.79 3.37 -9.99
CA SER A 210 -2.87 4.73 -9.46
C SER A 210 -4.22 5.07 -8.83
N PHE A 211 -5.28 4.37 -9.21
CA PHE A 211 -6.63 4.57 -8.70
C PHE A 211 -7.04 3.50 -7.67
N ALA A 212 -6.27 2.41 -7.55
CA ALA A 212 -6.41 1.43 -6.48
C ALA A 212 -5.70 1.88 -5.19
N ALA A 213 -4.48 2.39 -5.29
CA ALA A 213 -3.67 2.81 -4.15
C ALA A 213 -4.35 3.88 -3.25
N PRO A 214 -5.01 4.93 -3.76
CA PRO A 214 -5.66 5.93 -2.93
C PRO A 214 -6.78 5.38 -2.04
N TRP A 215 -7.49 4.34 -2.42
CA TRP A 215 -8.46 3.67 -1.57
C TRP A 215 -7.83 2.99 -0.35
N VAL A 216 -6.70 2.34 -0.56
CA VAL A 216 -5.94 1.74 0.55
C VAL A 216 -5.33 2.83 1.42
N THR A 217 -4.88 3.94 0.82
CA THR A 217 -4.40 5.13 1.55
C THR A 217 -5.44 5.69 2.50
N ARG A 218 -6.71 5.78 2.08
CA ARG A 218 -7.84 6.21 2.95
C ARG A 218 -7.96 5.32 4.19
N LYS A 219 -7.90 3.98 4.00
CA LYS A 219 -8.00 3.02 5.09
C LYS A 219 -6.82 3.13 6.06
N ILE A 220 -5.60 3.22 5.54
CA ILE A 220 -4.40 3.46 6.37
C ILE A 220 -4.52 4.79 7.12
N ALA A 221 -4.95 5.86 6.44
CA ALA A 221 -5.15 7.16 7.09
C ALA A 221 -6.20 7.10 8.20
N TYR A 222 -7.30 6.37 7.99
CA TYR A 222 -8.31 6.14 9.02
C TYR A 222 -7.72 5.41 10.24
N LEU A 223 -6.98 4.31 10.01
CA LEU A 223 -6.35 3.54 11.07
C LEU A 223 -5.33 4.37 11.86
N VAL A 224 -4.54 5.20 11.19
CA VAL A 224 -3.50 6.01 11.83
C VAL A 224 -4.10 7.24 12.52
N TYR A 225 -4.93 8.03 11.85
CA TYR A 225 -5.37 9.34 12.37
C TYR A 225 -6.67 9.27 13.18
N ASN A 226 -7.58 8.37 12.84
CA ASN A 226 -8.85 8.25 13.57
C ASN A 226 -8.76 7.23 14.70
N MET A 227 -8.04 6.11 14.48
CA MET A 227 -7.88 5.05 15.49
C MET A 227 -6.62 5.21 16.34
N GLY A 228 -5.68 6.09 15.97
CA GLY A 228 -4.43 6.33 16.68
C GLY A 228 -3.43 5.16 16.60
N LEU A 229 -3.54 4.29 15.60
CA LEU A 229 -2.66 3.15 15.45
C LEU A 229 -1.31 3.55 14.82
N THR A 230 -0.26 2.80 15.14
CA THR A 230 1.03 2.99 14.47
C THR A 230 0.96 2.52 13.02
N ARG A 231 1.90 2.96 12.19
CA ARG A 231 1.99 2.55 10.79
C ARG A 231 2.20 1.04 10.63
N GLU A 232 2.94 0.41 11.56
CA GLU A 232 3.18 -1.03 11.59
C GLU A 232 1.86 -1.79 11.80
N ILE A 233 1.09 -1.39 12.80
CA ILE A 233 -0.20 -2.01 13.10
C ILE A 233 -1.18 -1.77 11.94
N ALA A 234 -1.24 -0.56 11.41
CA ALA A 234 -2.12 -0.23 10.29
C ALA A 234 -1.77 -1.07 9.05
N LYS A 235 -0.48 -1.20 8.69
CA LYS A 235 -0.03 -2.05 7.58
C LYS A 235 -0.35 -3.53 7.84
N ALA A 236 -0.13 -4.02 9.07
CA ALA A 236 -0.44 -5.40 9.44
C ALA A 236 -1.94 -5.71 9.30
N LEU A 237 -2.81 -4.85 9.77
CA LEU A 237 -4.26 -5.01 9.67
C LEU A 237 -4.74 -5.05 8.21
N ILE A 238 -4.20 -4.20 7.34
CA ILE A 238 -4.54 -4.20 5.91
C ILE A 238 -4.11 -5.51 5.25
N ILE A 239 -2.89 -5.98 5.50
CA ILE A 239 -2.37 -7.23 4.92
C ILE A 239 -3.15 -8.44 5.46
N ASP A 240 -3.38 -8.47 6.77
CA ASP A 240 -4.13 -9.55 7.41
C ASP A 240 -5.56 -9.66 6.89
N ALA A 241 -6.25 -8.53 6.77
CA ALA A 241 -7.62 -8.50 6.25
C ALA A 241 -7.68 -8.89 4.76
N ALA A 242 -6.68 -8.51 3.95
CA ALA A 242 -6.60 -8.90 2.55
C ALA A 242 -6.38 -10.40 2.38
N ALA A 243 -5.52 -11.01 3.21
CA ALA A 243 -5.23 -12.44 3.17
C ALA A 243 -6.46 -13.31 3.46
N GLY A 244 -7.33 -12.88 4.37
CA GLY A 244 -8.55 -13.61 4.76
C GLY A 244 -8.27 -15.01 5.32
N TRP A 245 -9.22 -15.58 6.06
CA TRP A 245 -9.06 -16.92 6.67
C TRP A 245 -9.22 -18.06 5.68
N LYS A 246 -9.85 -17.82 4.53
CA LYS A 246 -10.19 -18.86 3.54
C LYS A 246 -9.20 -18.94 2.37
N CYS A 247 -8.21 -18.06 2.32
CA CYS A 247 -7.19 -18.09 1.28
C CYS A 247 -6.24 -19.27 1.52
N LYS A 248 -6.23 -20.22 0.58
CA LYS A 248 -5.28 -21.32 0.56
C LYS A 248 -4.18 -21.02 -0.45
N GLY A 249 -2.94 -21.12 -0.03
CA GLY A 249 -1.77 -20.98 -0.90
C GLY A 249 -0.94 -19.72 -0.62
N ASP A 250 0.17 -19.64 -1.30
CA ASP A 250 1.11 -18.53 -1.20
C ASP A 250 0.55 -17.26 -1.81
N PRO A 251 1.06 -16.07 -1.39
CA PRO A 251 0.71 -14.80 -2.00
C PRO A 251 0.92 -14.81 -3.51
N SER A 252 -0.03 -14.27 -4.26
CA SER A 252 0.09 -14.17 -5.70
C SER A 252 1.01 -13.01 -6.08
N HIS A 253 1.96 -13.24 -6.99
CA HIS A 253 2.79 -12.16 -7.55
C HIS A 253 1.99 -11.09 -8.30
N ALA A 254 0.73 -11.34 -8.63
CA ALA A 254 -0.16 -10.37 -9.29
C ALA A 254 -1.07 -9.62 -8.30
N ILE A 255 -1.53 -10.30 -7.24
CA ILE A 255 -2.54 -9.77 -6.30
C ILE A 255 -1.96 -9.50 -4.91
N GLY A 256 -0.77 -10.02 -4.62
CA GLY A 256 -0.19 -9.97 -3.29
C GLY A 256 -0.86 -10.94 -2.34
N TYR A 257 -0.99 -10.55 -1.09
CA TYR A 257 -1.69 -11.33 -0.06
C TYR A 257 -3.20 -11.41 -0.29
N GLY A 258 -3.76 -10.56 -1.14
CA GLY A 258 -5.18 -10.59 -1.51
C GLY A 258 -5.76 -9.21 -1.75
N VAL A 259 -7.09 -9.17 -1.82
CA VAL A 259 -7.86 -7.94 -2.05
C VAL A 259 -8.35 -7.38 -0.72
N VAL A 260 -7.97 -6.15 -0.43
CA VAL A 260 -8.38 -5.46 0.81
C VAL A 260 -9.90 -5.31 0.83
N PRO A 261 -10.59 -5.60 1.95
CA PRO A 261 -12.03 -5.41 2.10
C PRO A 261 -12.48 -3.98 1.79
N ILE A 262 -13.70 -3.84 1.29
CA ILE A 262 -14.23 -2.52 0.92
C ILE A 262 -14.45 -1.69 2.18
N HIS A 263 -15.20 -2.18 3.14
CA HIS A 263 -15.58 -1.41 4.31
C HIS A 263 -14.53 -1.51 5.42
N ILE A 264 -14.25 -0.40 6.10
CA ILE A 264 -13.25 -0.34 7.18
C ILE A 264 -13.64 -1.22 8.37
N SER A 265 -14.92 -1.43 8.62
CA SER A 265 -15.40 -2.32 9.68
C SER A 265 -14.94 -3.76 9.47
N ASP A 266 -14.84 -4.24 8.22
CA ASP A 266 -14.41 -5.61 7.92
C ASP A 266 -12.92 -5.84 8.26
N ILE A 267 -12.16 -4.75 8.39
CA ILE A 267 -10.77 -4.78 8.83
C ILE A 267 -10.67 -4.75 10.35
N LEU A 268 -11.57 -4.02 11.02
CA LEU A 268 -11.51 -3.76 12.46
C LEU A 268 -12.26 -4.80 13.30
N HIS A 269 -13.38 -5.32 12.81
CA HIS A 269 -14.20 -6.25 13.58
C HIS A 269 -13.73 -7.69 13.39
N SER A 270 -13.76 -8.45 14.49
CA SER A 270 -13.63 -9.91 14.47
C SER A 270 -15.00 -10.55 14.33
N ASN A 271 -15.09 -11.68 13.65
CA ASN A 271 -16.30 -12.50 13.66
C ASN A 271 -16.51 -13.16 15.03
N ASP A 272 -17.69 -13.67 15.29
CA ASP A 272 -18.04 -14.30 16.59
C ASP A 272 -17.19 -15.55 16.89
N ASP A 273 -16.62 -16.16 15.87
CA ASP A 273 -15.75 -17.35 15.96
C ASP A 273 -14.25 -17.02 15.86
N GLU A 274 -13.87 -15.73 15.86
CA GLU A 274 -12.50 -15.24 15.76
C GLU A 274 -12.07 -14.50 17.02
N ILE A 275 -10.80 -14.72 17.42
CA ILE A 275 -10.12 -13.91 18.42
C ILE A 275 -8.91 -13.28 17.74
N ARG A 276 -8.81 -11.96 17.80
CA ARG A 276 -7.68 -11.19 17.27
C ARG A 276 -6.87 -10.57 18.40
N PHE A 277 -5.57 -10.73 18.30
CA PHE A 277 -4.61 -10.09 19.19
C PHE A 277 -3.74 -9.13 18.38
N ILE A 278 -3.58 -7.92 18.88
CA ILE A 278 -2.62 -6.96 18.35
C ILE A 278 -1.51 -6.83 19.39
N MET A 279 -0.29 -7.11 18.99
CA MET A 279 0.88 -6.97 19.82
C MET A 279 1.88 -6.06 19.14
N SER A 280 2.47 -5.15 19.89
CA SER A 280 3.52 -4.27 19.41
C SER A 280 4.65 -4.23 20.44
N GLY A 281 5.86 -4.05 19.96
CA GLY A 281 7.03 -3.99 20.82
C GLY A 281 8.27 -3.61 20.03
N THR A 282 9.38 -3.48 20.74
CA THR A 282 10.70 -3.31 20.15
C THR A 282 11.48 -4.61 20.37
N THR A 283 12.19 -5.06 19.36
CA THR A 283 13.02 -6.24 19.43
C THR A 283 14.50 -5.83 19.34
N GLU A 284 15.36 -6.56 20.04
CA GLU A 284 16.79 -6.43 19.92
C GLU A 284 17.37 -7.55 19.04
N SER A 285 18.59 -7.35 18.55
CA SER A 285 19.26 -8.32 17.69
C SER A 285 19.49 -9.65 18.44
N PHE A 286 19.20 -10.76 17.77
CA PHE A 286 19.39 -12.14 18.27
C PHE A 286 18.53 -12.51 19.48
N GLU A 287 17.46 -11.76 19.75
CA GLU A 287 16.52 -12.04 20.83
C GLU A 287 15.31 -12.83 20.33
N THR A 288 14.81 -13.70 21.19
CA THR A 288 13.57 -14.46 20.96
C THR A 288 12.52 -14.01 21.97
N TYR A 289 11.39 -13.54 21.46
CA TYR A 289 10.26 -13.10 22.27
C TYR A 289 9.16 -14.15 22.20
N THR A 290 8.73 -14.64 23.36
CA THR A 290 7.68 -15.64 23.46
C THR A 290 6.45 -15.05 24.11
N TYR A 291 5.30 -15.16 23.44
CA TYR A 291 4.01 -14.72 23.94
C TYR A 291 3.09 -15.93 24.11
N ASN A 292 2.51 -16.07 25.31
CA ASN A 292 1.49 -17.05 25.58
C ASN A 292 0.13 -16.46 25.25
N LEU A 293 -0.53 -16.95 24.21
CA LEU A 293 -1.86 -16.50 23.82
C LEU A 293 -2.91 -17.47 24.39
N PRO A 294 -4.00 -16.96 25.02
CA PRO A 294 -5.10 -17.78 25.42
C PRO A 294 -5.83 -18.31 24.19
N VAL A 295 -5.79 -19.61 24.00
CA VAL A 295 -6.47 -20.27 22.89
C VAL A 295 -7.66 -21.05 23.43
N PRO A 296 -8.89 -20.82 22.92
CA PRO A 296 -10.07 -21.52 23.39
C PRO A 296 -9.94 -23.03 23.20
N ILE A 297 -10.46 -23.79 24.15
CA ILE A 297 -10.56 -25.24 24.05
C ILE A 297 -12.04 -25.62 23.99
N VAL A 298 -12.47 -26.28 22.92
CA VAL A 298 -13.81 -26.80 22.74
C VAL A 298 -13.74 -28.32 22.62
N LYS A 299 -14.39 -29.04 23.55
CA LYS A 299 -14.40 -30.51 23.58
C LYS A 299 -12.99 -31.12 23.56
N ASN A 300 -12.07 -30.58 24.33
CA ASN A 300 -10.65 -30.97 24.37
C ASN A 300 -9.86 -30.79 23.06
N ALA A 301 -10.38 -30.03 22.12
CA ALA A 301 -9.71 -29.65 20.88
C ALA A 301 -9.46 -28.15 20.82
N HIS A 302 -8.31 -27.76 20.30
CA HIS A 302 -8.01 -26.35 20.02
C HIS A 302 -8.61 -25.93 18.67
N PRO A 303 -8.81 -24.62 18.45
CA PRO A 303 -9.25 -24.10 17.16
C PRO A 303 -8.29 -24.54 16.04
N PHE A 304 -8.86 -24.67 14.85
CA PHE A 304 -8.20 -25.33 13.73
C PHE A 304 -7.26 -24.43 12.93
N TYR A 305 -7.34 -23.12 13.14
CA TYR A 305 -6.52 -22.15 12.42
C TYR A 305 -5.96 -21.11 13.36
N ALA A 306 -4.67 -20.85 13.23
CA ALA A 306 -4.00 -19.68 13.76
C ALA A 306 -3.25 -19.00 12.62
N ARG A 307 -3.34 -17.68 12.54
CA ARG A 307 -2.60 -16.85 11.60
C ARG A 307 -1.93 -15.71 12.35
N ALA A 308 -0.71 -15.40 11.99
CA ALA A 308 -0.05 -14.20 12.43
C ALA A 308 0.47 -13.41 11.24
N THR A 309 0.32 -12.10 11.31
CA THR A 309 0.90 -11.15 10.37
C THR A 309 1.91 -10.31 11.12
N LEU A 310 3.19 -10.50 10.81
CA LEU A 310 4.30 -9.73 11.36
C LEU A 310 4.65 -8.60 10.40
N VAL A 311 4.68 -7.37 10.91
CA VAL A 311 5.14 -6.21 10.15
C VAL A 311 6.19 -5.46 10.96
N TYR A 312 7.29 -5.16 10.32
CA TYR A 312 8.37 -4.33 10.82
C TYR A 312 8.96 -3.49 9.69
N PHE A 313 9.71 -2.46 10.02
CA PHE A 313 10.36 -1.56 9.07
C PHE A 313 11.87 -1.66 9.25
N PRO A 314 12.54 -2.57 8.53
CA PRO A 314 13.98 -2.73 8.64
C PRO A 314 14.71 -1.52 8.05
N GLN A 315 15.89 -1.27 8.58
CA GLN A 315 16.87 -0.47 7.87
C GLN A 315 17.34 -1.25 6.63
N CYS A 316 17.37 -0.57 5.51
CA CYS A 316 17.68 -1.19 4.22
C CYS A 316 18.98 -0.61 3.65
N ASN A 317 19.80 -1.47 3.06
CA ASN A 317 21.06 -1.08 2.43
C ASN A 317 21.20 -1.66 1.02
N ARG A 318 21.04 -0.83 0.02
CA ARG A 318 21.09 -1.22 -1.39
C ARG A 318 22.43 -1.87 -1.79
N SER A 319 23.52 -1.56 -1.10
CA SER A 319 24.85 -2.12 -1.40
C SER A 319 24.98 -3.60 -1.02
N GLN A 320 24.03 -4.16 -0.28
CA GLN A 320 24.05 -5.56 0.18
C GLN A 320 23.38 -6.55 -0.78
N GLY A 321 22.89 -6.07 -1.94
CA GLY A 321 22.25 -6.96 -2.91
C GLY A 321 20.99 -7.62 -2.38
N VAL A 322 20.94 -8.94 -2.34
CA VAL A 322 19.79 -9.71 -1.84
C VAL A 322 19.59 -9.61 -0.33
N ASP A 323 20.65 -9.34 0.43
CA ASP A 323 20.61 -9.06 1.87
C ASP A 323 20.24 -7.60 2.17
N TYR A 324 19.39 -7.03 1.33
CA TYR A 324 18.97 -5.64 1.34
C TYR A 324 18.43 -5.17 2.70
N THR A 325 17.72 -6.04 3.40
CA THR A 325 17.24 -5.78 4.77
C THR A 325 18.27 -6.27 5.78
N ASN A 326 18.68 -5.40 6.69
CA ASN A 326 19.64 -5.77 7.75
C ASN A 326 18.99 -6.56 8.89
N THR A 327 17.72 -6.90 8.77
CA THR A 327 16.95 -7.57 9.81
C THR A 327 16.09 -8.64 9.18
N GLU A 328 16.16 -9.84 9.75
CA GLU A 328 15.26 -10.95 9.47
C GLU A 328 14.51 -11.29 10.75
N MET A 329 13.20 -11.52 10.65
CA MET A 329 12.34 -11.89 11.77
C MET A 329 11.43 -13.03 11.36
N ASP A 330 11.45 -14.09 12.13
CA ASP A 330 10.59 -15.27 11.96
C ASP A 330 9.47 -15.32 12.99
N ILE A 331 8.33 -15.89 12.58
CA ILE A 331 7.23 -16.23 13.48
C ILE A 331 7.11 -17.74 13.57
N HIS A 332 7.12 -18.25 14.80
CA HIS A 332 6.84 -19.65 15.06
C HIS A 332 5.57 -19.78 15.91
N PHE A 333 4.67 -20.66 15.47
CA PHE A 333 3.56 -21.13 16.30
C PHE A 333 3.90 -22.47 16.89
N GLY A 334 3.66 -22.60 18.18
CA GLY A 334 3.86 -23.86 18.86
C GLY A 334 2.82 -24.10 19.96
N ARG A 335 2.57 -25.37 20.24
CA ARG A 335 1.83 -25.77 21.42
C ARG A 335 2.82 -25.84 22.58
N VAL A 336 2.56 -25.08 23.64
CA VAL A 336 3.37 -25.19 24.85
C VAL A 336 3.12 -26.56 25.50
N VAL A 337 4.12 -27.39 25.54
CA VAL A 337 4.10 -28.68 26.24
C VAL A 337 5.09 -28.64 27.42
N SER A 338 4.68 -29.20 28.53
CA SER A 338 5.63 -29.39 29.67
C SER A 338 6.43 -30.67 29.45
N LYS A 339 7.72 -30.52 29.27
CA LYS A 339 8.65 -31.63 29.23
C LYS A 339 9.67 -31.48 30.33
N ASN A 340 9.69 -32.44 31.29
CA ASN A 340 10.56 -32.38 32.46
C ASN A 340 10.45 -31.09 33.31
N GLY A 341 9.23 -30.56 33.47
CA GLY A 341 8.96 -29.32 34.21
C GLY A 341 9.38 -28.02 33.52
N LYS A 342 9.85 -28.08 32.27
CA LYS A 342 10.15 -26.91 31.45
C LYS A 342 9.12 -26.79 30.30
N ALA A 343 8.67 -25.57 30.05
CA ALA A 343 7.88 -25.30 28.88
C ALA A 343 8.74 -25.47 27.61
N SER A 344 8.24 -26.17 26.64
CA SER A 344 8.86 -26.33 25.31
C SER A 344 7.79 -26.09 24.24
N ILE A 345 8.17 -25.45 23.17
CA ILE A 345 7.33 -25.22 21.97
C ILE A 345 7.66 -26.29 20.95
#